data_5c5f307bbcc398bd57ed6d0fc4e21a00
#
_entry.id   5c5f307bbcc398bd57ed6d0fc4e21a00
#
_cell.length_a   1.000
_cell.length_b   1.000
_cell.length_c   1.000
_cell.angle_alpha   90.00
_cell.angle_beta   90.00
_cell.angle_gamma   90.00
#
_symmetry.space_group_name_H-M   'P 1'
#
loop_
_entity.id
_entity.type
_entity.pdbx_description
1 polymer ?
#
loop_
_entity_poly.entity_id
_entity_poly.type
_entity_poly.pdbx_seq_one_letter_code
_entity_poly.pdbx_strand_id
1 'polypeptide(L)'
;MFVRKRRNKSGTTSVVVVDKSSGRFKELTTIGVASTSEEIAELEVKAQRWIDHYGGQQTFDFEESEKAMEEIRRTISMIERTLQNAPQVILGHVYDRIGFNAIGDDILRHLAIARVCQPMSKVATVEYLKSYFDEDVQLHNIYRYMDRLYNTQQEKIQKISVSHTLDVLGGRIGLVFYDVTTLYFESAPDPSDELRQDGFSKDGKTAESQIVLGLLVSEDGYPLSYSVFNGKQYEGYTMIPIIDDFVQRFNLTDFIVVADSGLMSETNVNLLESAGYKYILGARIRSESPKVKKWLLDIDREDGHCAEYVKSAGQRLIVSYSEARAKKNAHNREKGVARLRKAYAKGTLTKDKVNKRGYNKFLDISKDVMVSINYDKIAEDARWDGLKGYITNTNLDAKEVIKQYHGLWVVERAFRIGKSNLEMRPMFHFTPKRIEAHICICFVAYKIYKELERTLRMMEIGMSVDKVLFIAKTITTLKIRLPNGELYTETLYNTPQQATLKPLIEGIAHARK
;
A
#
# COMPACT_ATOMS: atom_id res chain seq x y z
N MET A 1 -23.69 -55.22 39.93
CA MET A 1 -24.95 -54.57 40.34
C MET A 1 -26.03 -54.90 39.31
N PHE A 2 -27.31 -54.86 39.69
CA PHE A 2 -28.45 -55.10 38.78
C PHE A 2 -29.73 -54.47 39.33
N VAL A 3 -30.69 -54.23 38.47
CA VAL A 3 -32.00 -53.68 38.84
C VAL A 3 -32.89 -54.78 39.36
N ARG A 4 -33.55 -54.59 40.52
CA ARG A 4 -34.52 -55.54 41.09
C ARG A 4 -35.86 -54.87 41.36
N LYS A 5 -36.94 -55.53 40.92
CA LYS A 5 -38.34 -55.12 41.23
C LYS A 5 -38.77 -55.83 42.49
N ARG A 6 -39.33 -55.11 43.45
CA ARG A 6 -39.88 -55.63 44.72
C ARG A 6 -41.33 -55.19 44.87
N ARG A 7 -42.25 -56.14 44.91
CA ARG A 7 -43.65 -55.86 45.12
C ARG A 7 -43.91 -55.56 46.58
N ASN A 8 -44.56 -54.45 46.84
CA ASN A 8 -44.89 -53.96 48.20
C ASN A 8 -46.24 -54.51 48.64
N LYS A 9 -46.47 -54.57 49.96
CA LYS A 9 -47.78 -54.96 50.52
C LYS A 9 -48.94 -54.04 50.14
N SER A 10 -48.60 -52.82 49.73
CA SER A 10 -49.54 -51.78 49.23
C SER A 10 -50.00 -52.00 47.77
N GLY A 11 -49.53 -53.08 47.11
CA GLY A 11 -49.83 -53.32 45.68
C GLY A 11 -48.92 -52.59 44.72
N THR A 12 -48.05 -51.68 45.16
CA THR A 12 -47.06 -50.96 44.35
C THR A 12 -45.80 -51.78 44.17
N THR A 13 -44.94 -51.41 43.17
CA THR A 13 -43.64 -52.04 42.93
C THR A 13 -42.53 -51.03 43.15
N SER A 14 -41.55 -51.36 44.01
CA SER A 14 -40.31 -50.59 44.16
C SER A 14 -39.26 -51.12 43.19
N VAL A 15 -38.61 -50.17 42.52
CA VAL A 15 -37.43 -50.46 41.63
C VAL A 15 -36.19 -50.06 42.43
N VAL A 16 -35.33 -51.03 42.72
CA VAL A 16 -34.15 -50.89 43.54
C VAL A 16 -32.90 -51.36 42.79
N VAL A 17 -31.76 -50.75 43.12
CA VAL A 17 -30.46 -51.24 42.63
C VAL A 17 -29.80 -52.04 43.72
N VAL A 18 -29.38 -53.28 43.37
CA VAL A 18 -28.82 -54.27 44.31
C VAL A 18 -27.43 -54.66 43.86
N ASP A 19 -26.51 -54.76 44.81
CA ASP A 19 -25.19 -55.34 44.63
C ASP A 19 -25.11 -56.72 45.25
N LYS A 20 -24.51 -57.68 44.53
CA LYS A 20 -24.27 -59.05 44.96
C LYS A 20 -22.77 -59.42 45.01
N SER A 21 -21.87 -58.46 44.80
CA SER A 21 -20.41 -58.70 44.71
C SER A 21 -19.82 -59.36 45.94
N SER A 22 -20.41 -59.16 47.13
CA SER A 22 -20.00 -59.74 48.40
C SER A 22 -20.68 -61.04 48.75
N GLY A 23 -21.38 -61.68 47.81
CA GLY A 23 -22.13 -62.94 48.06
C GLY A 23 -23.48 -62.76 48.78
N ARG A 24 -23.79 -61.58 49.29
CA ARG A 24 -25.09 -61.22 49.88
C ARG A 24 -25.74 -60.07 49.09
N PHE A 25 -27.06 -60.08 49.06
CA PHE A 25 -27.79 -58.98 48.45
C PHE A 25 -27.72 -57.70 49.32
N LYS A 26 -27.11 -56.68 48.83
CA LYS A 26 -27.08 -55.35 49.45
C LYS A 26 -27.82 -54.37 48.56
N GLU A 27 -28.93 -53.85 49.08
CA GLU A 27 -29.64 -52.74 48.37
C GLU A 27 -28.81 -51.45 48.48
N LEU A 28 -28.44 -50.86 47.31
CA LEU A 28 -27.63 -49.66 47.24
C LEU A 28 -28.49 -48.43 47.27
N THR A 29 -29.58 -48.44 46.46
CA THR A 29 -30.53 -47.32 46.40
C THR A 29 -31.88 -47.80 45.89
N THR A 30 -32.96 -47.09 46.32
CA THR A 30 -34.29 -47.21 45.74
C THR A 30 -34.52 -46.08 44.75
N ILE A 31 -34.73 -46.37 43.47
CA ILE A 31 -34.92 -45.41 42.40
C ILE A 31 -36.30 -44.77 42.47
N GLY A 32 -37.30 -45.58 42.77
CA GLY A 32 -38.68 -45.14 42.92
C GLY A 32 -39.68 -46.27 43.20
N VAL A 33 -40.96 -45.88 43.37
CA VAL A 33 -42.08 -46.78 43.58
C VAL A 33 -43.18 -46.41 42.58
N ALA A 34 -43.71 -47.38 41.88
CA ALA A 34 -44.72 -47.15 40.86
C ALA A 34 -45.86 -48.20 40.92
N SER A 35 -47.03 -47.84 40.40
CA SER A 35 -48.23 -48.66 40.36
C SER A 35 -48.57 -49.22 38.98
N THR A 36 -48.11 -48.53 37.93
CA THR A 36 -48.40 -48.92 36.53
C THR A 36 -47.17 -49.59 35.86
N SER A 37 -47.41 -50.37 34.81
CA SER A 37 -46.33 -51.04 34.07
C SER A 37 -45.44 -50.04 33.35
N GLU A 38 -46.00 -48.91 32.88
CA GLU A 38 -45.27 -47.88 32.17
C GLU A 38 -44.32 -47.09 33.11
N GLU A 39 -44.80 -46.68 34.27
CA GLU A 39 -44.00 -46.05 35.30
C GLU A 39 -42.86 -46.96 35.83
N ILE A 40 -43.14 -48.28 35.94
CA ILE A 40 -42.08 -49.25 36.35
C ILE A 40 -41.01 -49.34 35.29
N ALA A 41 -41.36 -49.34 33.99
CA ALA A 41 -40.39 -49.35 32.92
C ALA A 41 -39.50 -48.08 32.88
N GLU A 42 -40.10 -46.92 33.13
CA GLU A 42 -39.31 -45.66 33.28
C GLU A 42 -38.33 -45.70 34.46
N LEU A 43 -38.77 -46.27 35.57
CA LEU A 43 -37.92 -46.42 36.75
C LEU A 43 -36.80 -47.45 36.52
N GLU A 44 -37.06 -48.49 35.71
CA GLU A 44 -36.02 -49.45 35.30
C GLU A 44 -34.92 -48.76 34.47
N VAL A 45 -35.31 -47.91 33.51
CA VAL A 45 -34.35 -47.12 32.71
C VAL A 45 -33.52 -46.18 33.60
N LYS A 46 -34.18 -45.48 34.56
CA LYS A 46 -33.49 -44.64 35.53
C LYS A 46 -32.53 -45.45 36.42
N ALA A 47 -32.93 -46.65 36.85
CA ALA A 47 -32.09 -47.55 37.64
C ALA A 47 -30.87 -48.01 36.87
N GLN A 48 -31.03 -48.36 35.58
CA GLN A 48 -29.91 -48.74 34.72
C GLN A 48 -28.92 -47.57 34.54
N ARG A 49 -29.43 -46.38 34.25
CA ARG A 49 -28.60 -45.15 34.18
C ARG A 49 -27.85 -44.88 35.48
N TRP A 50 -28.47 -45.10 36.63
CA TRP A 50 -27.81 -44.97 37.92
C TRP A 50 -26.66 -45.99 38.11
N ILE A 51 -26.85 -47.26 37.66
CA ILE A 51 -25.81 -48.29 37.68
C ILE A 51 -24.64 -47.92 36.81
N ASP A 52 -24.91 -47.40 35.60
CA ASP A 52 -23.89 -46.99 34.62
C ASP A 52 -23.04 -45.82 35.14
N HIS A 53 -23.60 -44.93 35.96
CA HIS A 53 -22.89 -43.82 36.58
C HIS A 53 -22.25 -44.17 37.93
N TYR A 54 -22.61 -45.31 38.52
CA TYR A 54 -22.07 -45.73 39.83
C TYR A 54 -20.64 -46.25 39.70
N GLY A 55 -19.70 -45.43 40.16
CA GLY A 55 -18.26 -45.74 40.07
C GLY A 55 -17.49 -44.81 39.12
N GLY A 56 -18.12 -43.77 38.65
CA GLY A 56 -17.43 -42.69 37.90
C GLY A 56 -17.15 -43.04 36.45
N GLN A 57 -17.72 -44.11 35.90
CA GLN A 57 -17.73 -44.31 34.45
C GLN A 57 -18.75 -43.36 33.82
N GLN A 58 -18.24 -42.36 33.09
CA GLN A 58 -19.08 -41.55 32.17
C GLN A 58 -19.53 -42.46 31.03
N THR A 59 -20.80 -42.87 31.05
CA THR A 59 -21.42 -43.42 29.83
C THR A 59 -21.61 -42.27 28.85
N PHE A 60 -20.89 -42.29 27.74
CA PHE A 60 -21.18 -41.39 26.61
C PHE A 60 -22.58 -41.76 26.13
N ASP A 61 -23.51 -40.81 26.22
CA ASP A 61 -24.82 -40.95 25.61
C ASP A 61 -24.66 -40.76 24.09
N PHE A 62 -24.40 -41.89 23.40
CA PHE A 62 -24.16 -41.90 21.97
C PHE A 62 -25.36 -41.33 21.20
N GLU A 63 -26.58 -41.49 21.66
CA GLU A 63 -27.77 -40.97 20.97
C GLU A 63 -27.90 -39.46 21.09
N GLU A 64 -27.62 -38.85 22.25
CA GLU A 64 -27.56 -37.36 22.41
C GLU A 64 -26.40 -36.80 21.60
N SER A 65 -25.24 -37.48 21.61
CA SER A 65 -24.09 -37.06 20.80
C SER A 65 -24.37 -37.17 19.30
N GLU A 66 -25.04 -38.22 18.82
CA GLU A 66 -25.42 -38.34 17.43
C GLU A 66 -26.44 -37.31 16.98
N LYS A 67 -27.45 -37.02 17.79
CA LYS A 67 -28.44 -35.92 17.53
C LYS A 67 -27.78 -34.56 17.47
N ALA A 68 -26.88 -34.27 18.42
CA ALA A 68 -26.13 -33.01 18.40
C ALA A 68 -25.23 -32.88 17.17
N MET A 69 -24.59 -33.98 16.75
CA MET A 69 -23.78 -33.99 15.53
C MET A 69 -24.63 -33.84 14.26
N GLU A 70 -25.81 -34.38 14.24
CA GLU A 70 -26.74 -34.25 13.11
C GLU A 70 -27.26 -32.80 12.99
N GLU A 71 -27.57 -32.15 14.11
CA GLU A 71 -27.96 -30.74 14.17
C GLU A 71 -26.79 -29.82 13.70
N ILE A 72 -25.56 -30.10 14.13
CA ILE A 72 -24.37 -29.39 13.64
C ILE A 72 -24.20 -29.57 12.14
N ARG A 73 -24.30 -30.82 11.63
CA ARG A 73 -24.20 -31.11 10.20
C ARG A 73 -25.28 -30.36 9.40
N ARG A 74 -26.50 -30.33 9.91
CA ARG A 74 -27.61 -29.57 9.30
C ARG A 74 -27.31 -28.09 9.26
N THR A 75 -26.81 -27.52 10.35
CA THR A 75 -26.43 -26.10 10.41
C THR A 75 -25.29 -25.79 9.43
N ILE A 76 -24.27 -26.64 9.37
CA ILE A 76 -23.16 -26.50 8.41
C ILE A 76 -23.65 -26.60 6.96
N SER A 77 -24.59 -27.48 6.67
CA SER A 77 -25.16 -27.66 5.31
C SER A 77 -25.96 -26.45 4.81
N MET A 78 -26.37 -25.55 5.69
CA MET A 78 -27.04 -24.28 5.32
C MET A 78 -26.05 -23.21 4.84
N ILE A 79 -24.75 -23.41 5.07
CA ILE A 79 -23.72 -22.47 4.59
C ILE A 79 -23.56 -22.64 3.09
N GLU A 80 -24.02 -21.64 2.32
CA GLU A 80 -23.88 -21.66 0.86
C GLU A 80 -22.49 -21.22 0.40
N ARG A 81 -21.95 -20.19 1.09
CA ARG A 81 -20.64 -19.62 0.75
C ARG A 81 -19.87 -19.16 1.97
N THR A 82 -18.56 -19.30 1.86
CA THR A 82 -17.59 -18.78 2.82
C THR A 82 -16.68 -17.82 2.07
N LEU A 83 -16.69 -16.53 2.44
CA LEU A 83 -15.97 -15.47 1.77
C LEU A 83 -14.90 -14.87 2.69
N GLN A 84 -13.81 -14.41 2.10
CA GLN A 84 -12.77 -13.59 2.76
C GLN A 84 -12.80 -12.18 2.18
N ASN A 85 -13.96 -11.56 2.17
CA ASN A 85 -14.24 -10.31 1.47
C ASN A 85 -14.12 -9.06 2.35
N ALA A 86 -13.69 -9.17 3.60
CA ALA A 86 -13.54 -8.00 4.47
C ALA A 86 -12.60 -6.91 3.89
N PRO A 87 -11.48 -7.23 3.21
CA PRO A 87 -10.70 -6.21 2.51
C PRO A 87 -11.51 -5.46 1.45
N GLN A 88 -12.33 -6.18 0.65
CA GLN A 88 -13.22 -5.59 -0.36
C GLN A 88 -14.22 -4.62 0.26
N VAL A 89 -14.83 -5.00 1.38
CA VAL A 89 -15.83 -4.19 2.08
C VAL A 89 -15.19 -2.91 2.61
N ILE A 90 -14.06 -3.02 3.33
CA ILE A 90 -13.32 -1.88 3.87
C ILE A 90 -12.93 -0.91 2.76
N LEU A 91 -12.28 -1.41 1.71
CA LEU A 91 -11.81 -0.58 0.59
C LEU A 91 -12.96 -0.06 -0.26
N GLY A 92 -14.09 -0.77 -0.32
CA GLY A 92 -15.32 -0.32 -0.93
C GLY A 92 -15.88 0.93 -0.26
N HIS A 93 -15.96 0.95 1.07
CA HIS A 93 -16.36 2.14 1.83
C HIS A 93 -15.42 3.33 1.59
N VAL A 94 -14.10 3.07 1.48
CA VAL A 94 -13.11 4.11 1.16
C VAL A 94 -13.29 4.62 -0.27
N TYR A 95 -13.51 3.74 -1.25
CA TYR A 95 -13.78 4.09 -2.65
C TYR A 95 -14.99 5.01 -2.78
N ASP A 96 -16.09 4.67 -2.08
CA ASP A 96 -17.33 5.43 -2.08
C ASP A 96 -17.15 6.80 -1.40
N ARG A 97 -16.42 6.88 -0.31
CA ARG A 97 -16.09 8.13 0.40
C ARG A 97 -15.28 9.09 -0.44
N ILE A 98 -14.34 8.59 -1.24
CA ILE A 98 -13.59 9.42 -2.20
C ILE A 98 -14.50 9.98 -3.28
N GLY A 99 -15.63 9.33 -3.56
CA GLY A 99 -16.58 9.72 -4.59
C GLY A 99 -16.36 9.00 -5.94
N PHE A 100 -15.52 7.97 -5.99
CA PHE A 100 -15.28 7.22 -7.24
C PHE A 100 -16.50 6.43 -7.73
N ASN A 101 -17.50 6.17 -6.87
CA ASN A 101 -18.80 5.63 -7.25
C ASN A 101 -19.51 6.49 -8.32
N ALA A 102 -19.21 7.80 -8.41
CA ALA A 102 -19.74 8.69 -9.45
C ALA A 102 -19.25 8.34 -10.88
N ILE A 103 -18.24 7.46 -11.02
CA ILE A 103 -17.83 6.92 -12.32
C ILE A 103 -18.92 6.01 -12.90
N GLY A 104 -19.66 5.31 -12.02
CA GLY A 104 -20.78 4.45 -12.41
C GLY A 104 -20.34 3.17 -13.13
N ASP A 105 -19.17 2.63 -12.79
CA ASP A 105 -18.63 1.41 -13.38
C ASP A 105 -18.02 0.49 -12.32
N ASP A 106 -18.66 -0.66 -12.12
CA ASP A 106 -18.25 -1.63 -11.10
C ASP A 106 -16.89 -2.28 -11.43
N ILE A 107 -16.53 -2.37 -12.71
CA ILE A 107 -15.24 -2.96 -13.11
C ILE A 107 -14.08 -2.11 -12.59
N LEU A 108 -14.19 -0.76 -12.60
CA LEU A 108 -13.18 0.09 -11.98
C LEU A 108 -13.02 -0.20 -10.49
N ARG A 109 -14.16 -0.26 -9.79
CA ARG A 109 -14.20 -0.59 -8.36
C ARG A 109 -13.50 -1.91 -8.08
N HIS A 110 -13.88 -2.97 -8.78
CA HIS A 110 -13.28 -4.29 -8.62
C HIS A 110 -11.77 -4.29 -8.91
N LEU A 111 -11.35 -3.70 -10.03
CA LEU A 111 -9.94 -3.68 -10.41
C LEU A 111 -9.07 -2.86 -9.46
N ALA A 112 -9.55 -1.70 -8.98
CA ALA A 112 -8.81 -0.84 -8.07
C ALA A 112 -8.70 -1.49 -6.67
N ILE A 113 -9.80 -2.05 -6.15
CA ILE A 113 -9.81 -2.75 -4.86
C ILE A 113 -8.95 -4.02 -4.91
N ALA A 114 -9.11 -4.84 -5.94
CA ALA A 114 -8.27 -6.04 -6.12
C ALA A 114 -6.79 -5.67 -6.21
N ARG A 115 -6.44 -4.55 -6.85
CA ARG A 115 -5.05 -4.07 -6.93
C ARG A 115 -4.47 -3.71 -5.58
N VAL A 116 -5.27 -3.19 -4.64
CA VAL A 116 -4.84 -2.93 -3.27
C VAL A 116 -4.76 -4.21 -2.44
N CYS A 117 -5.72 -5.13 -2.61
CA CYS A 117 -5.79 -6.37 -1.84
C CYS A 117 -4.72 -7.37 -2.24
N GLN A 118 -4.63 -7.65 -3.54
CA GLN A 118 -3.81 -8.70 -4.13
C GLN A 118 -3.45 -8.32 -5.56
N PRO A 119 -2.36 -7.59 -5.76
CA PRO A 119 -1.89 -7.22 -7.10
C PRO A 119 -1.57 -8.47 -7.92
N MET A 120 -2.11 -8.53 -9.14
CA MET A 120 -1.88 -9.67 -10.05
C MET A 120 -2.27 -9.32 -11.48
N SER A 121 -2.06 -10.27 -12.43
CA SER A 121 -2.51 -10.15 -13.81
C SER A 121 -4.03 -10.04 -13.91
N LYS A 122 -4.56 -9.51 -15.01
CA LYS A 122 -6.02 -9.40 -15.20
C LYS A 122 -6.71 -10.76 -15.22
N VAL A 123 -6.05 -11.81 -15.74
CA VAL A 123 -6.54 -13.18 -15.72
C VAL A 123 -6.67 -13.69 -14.28
N ALA A 124 -5.61 -13.59 -13.51
CA ALA A 124 -5.63 -14.00 -12.10
C ALA A 124 -6.57 -13.13 -11.24
N THR A 125 -6.77 -11.85 -11.60
CA THR A 125 -7.75 -10.99 -10.92
C THR A 125 -9.18 -11.50 -11.08
N VAL A 126 -9.57 -12.05 -12.25
CA VAL A 126 -10.89 -12.65 -12.45
C VAL A 126 -11.12 -13.80 -11.47
N GLU A 127 -10.18 -14.72 -11.36
CA GLU A 127 -10.26 -15.85 -10.43
C GLU A 127 -10.31 -15.38 -8.96
N TYR A 128 -9.53 -14.36 -8.62
CA TYR A 128 -9.51 -13.78 -7.28
C TYR A 128 -10.86 -13.16 -6.91
N LEU A 129 -11.46 -12.36 -7.82
CA LEU A 129 -12.76 -11.73 -7.61
C LEU A 129 -13.86 -12.78 -7.39
N LYS A 130 -13.87 -13.82 -8.21
CA LYS A 130 -14.84 -14.91 -8.10
C LYS A 130 -14.69 -15.71 -6.80
N SER A 131 -13.44 -16.05 -6.44
CA SER A 131 -13.17 -16.94 -5.30
C SER A 131 -13.36 -16.28 -3.95
N TYR A 132 -12.96 -15.01 -3.82
CA TYR A 132 -12.91 -14.33 -2.53
C TYR A 132 -13.97 -13.26 -2.34
N PHE A 133 -14.45 -12.64 -3.44
CA PHE A 133 -15.37 -11.51 -3.40
C PHE A 133 -16.77 -11.87 -3.89
N ASP A 134 -16.96 -13.06 -4.44
CA ASP A 134 -18.22 -13.51 -5.05
C ASP A 134 -18.66 -12.65 -6.26
N GLU A 135 -17.66 -12.14 -7.02
CA GLU A 135 -17.88 -11.28 -8.17
C GLU A 135 -17.51 -12.01 -9.47
N ASP A 136 -18.48 -12.26 -10.32
CA ASP A 136 -18.27 -12.92 -11.61
C ASP A 136 -18.04 -11.92 -12.72
N VAL A 137 -16.77 -11.54 -12.91
CA VAL A 137 -16.34 -10.59 -13.94
C VAL A 137 -15.64 -11.33 -15.07
N GLN A 138 -16.12 -11.16 -16.29
CA GLN A 138 -15.51 -11.78 -17.47
C GLN A 138 -14.29 -11.02 -17.96
N LEU A 139 -13.20 -11.73 -18.30
CA LEU A 139 -11.93 -11.13 -18.73
C LEU A 139 -12.09 -10.16 -19.91
N HIS A 140 -12.91 -10.49 -20.90
CA HIS A 140 -13.14 -9.62 -22.06
C HIS A 140 -13.82 -8.30 -21.69
N ASN A 141 -14.67 -8.28 -20.64
CA ASN A 141 -15.29 -7.06 -20.12
C ASN A 141 -14.25 -6.17 -19.45
N ILE A 142 -13.25 -6.76 -18.77
CA ILE A 142 -12.12 -5.99 -18.19
C ILE A 142 -11.36 -5.25 -19.29
N TYR A 143 -10.99 -5.95 -20.37
CA TYR A 143 -10.25 -5.28 -21.47
C TYR A 143 -11.09 -4.25 -22.22
N ARG A 144 -12.37 -4.51 -22.45
CA ARG A 144 -13.29 -3.51 -23.02
C ARG A 144 -13.44 -2.29 -22.10
N TYR A 145 -13.50 -2.54 -20.80
CA TYR A 145 -13.54 -1.46 -19.83
C TYR A 145 -12.24 -0.63 -19.83
N MET A 146 -11.07 -1.26 -19.88
CA MET A 146 -9.79 -0.54 -19.94
C MET A 146 -9.72 0.38 -21.17
N ASP A 147 -10.20 -0.07 -22.32
CA ASP A 147 -10.26 0.76 -23.54
C ASP A 147 -11.24 1.95 -23.36
N ARG A 148 -12.37 1.76 -22.69
CA ARG A 148 -13.32 2.83 -22.35
C ARG A 148 -12.74 3.79 -21.30
N LEU A 149 -12.09 3.28 -20.26
CA LEU A 149 -11.43 4.08 -19.23
C LEU A 149 -10.43 5.06 -19.85
N TYR A 150 -9.59 4.56 -20.75
CA TYR A 150 -8.63 5.39 -21.47
C TYR A 150 -9.33 6.51 -22.26
N ASN A 151 -10.36 6.19 -23.01
CA ASN A 151 -10.99 7.13 -23.94
C ASN A 151 -11.83 8.22 -23.23
N THR A 152 -12.43 7.92 -22.05
CA THR A 152 -13.54 8.75 -21.53
C THR A 152 -13.53 9.03 -20.03
N GLN A 153 -12.73 8.34 -19.22
CA GLN A 153 -12.90 8.42 -17.76
C GLN A 153 -11.68 8.91 -16.98
N GLN A 154 -10.49 8.92 -17.57
CA GLN A 154 -9.25 9.29 -16.86
C GLN A 154 -9.32 10.70 -16.26
N GLU A 155 -9.81 11.66 -17.02
CA GLU A 155 -9.94 13.05 -16.56
C GLU A 155 -10.94 13.16 -15.41
N LYS A 156 -12.11 12.51 -15.52
CA LYS A 156 -13.12 12.49 -14.48
C LYS A 156 -12.58 11.87 -13.18
N ILE A 157 -11.79 10.80 -13.28
CA ILE A 157 -11.14 10.16 -12.12
C ILE A 157 -10.17 11.10 -11.43
N GLN A 158 -9.31 11.80 -12.19
CA GLN A 158 -8.38 12.77 -11.62
C GLN A 158 -9.14 13.94 -10.97
N LYS A 159 -10.23 14.40 -11.60
CA LYS A 159 -11.09 15.46 -11.05
C LYS A 159 -11.70 15.06 -9.69
N ILE A 160 -12.21 13.83 -9.58
CA ILE A 160 -12.71 13.29 -8.30
C ILE A 160 -11.58 13.25 -7.26
N SER A 161 -10.39 12.79 -7.65
CA SER A 161 -9.24 12.75 -6.74
C SER A 161 -8.84 14.13 -6.23
N VAL A 162 -8.82 15.15 -7.09
CA VAL A 162 -8.51 16.54 -6.71
C VAL A 162 -9.59 17.12 -5.82
N SER A 163 -10.88 16.96 -6.19
CA SER A 163 -12.02 17.45 -5.39
C SER A 163 -11.98 16.87 -3.97
N HIS A 164 -11.87 15.55 -3.84
CA HIS A 164 -11.73 14.92 -2.53
C HIS A 164 -10.49 15.41 -1.76
N THR A 165 -9.36 15.68 -2.44
CA THR A 165 -8.17 16.19 -1.77
C THR A 165 -8.40 17.61 -1.25
N LEU A 166 -9.08 18.47 -2.02
CA LEU A 166 -9.49 19.81 -1.58
C LEU A 166 -10.37 19.73 -0.33
N ASP A 167 -11.38 18.84 -0.35
CA ASP A 167 -12.27 18.66 0.80
C ASP A 167 -11.50 18.23 2.06
N VAL A 168 -10.55 17.31 1.92
CA VAL A 168 -9.70 16.83 3.03
C VAL A 168 -8.76 17.92 3.55
N LEU A 169 -8.25 18.78 2.67
CA LEU A 169 -7.29 19.85 3.01
C LEU A 169 -7.97 21.21 3.32
N GLY A 170 -9.29 21.24 3.53
CA GLY A 170 -10.01 22.45 3.87
C GLY A 170 -10.15 23.45 2.73
N GLY A 171 -10.22 22.98 1.50
CA GLY A 171 -10.50 23.78 0.30
C GLY A 171 -9.26 24.31 -0.44
N ARG A 172 -8.04 24.04 0.05
CA ARG A 172 -6.80 24.56 -0.56
C ARG A 172 -5.73 23.48 -0.67
N ILE A 173 -5.04 23.44 -1.80
CA ILE A 173 -3.80 22.68 -2.00
C ILE A 173 -2.66 23.70 -2.02
N GLY A 174 -1.90 23.80 -0.93
CA GLY A 174 -0.82 24.78 -0.79
C GLY A 174 0.50 24.33 -1.39
N LEU A 175 0.75 23.01 -1.41
CA LEU A 175 1.95 22.40 -1.94
C LEU A 175 1.63 21.26 -2.89
N VAL A 176 2.38 21.21 -3.98
CA VAL A 176 2.32 20.11 -4.94
C VAL A 176 3.73 19.56 -5.15
N PHE A 177 3.95 18.32 -4.77
CA PHE A 177 5.20 17.62 -5.03
C PHE A 177 5.16 16.95 -6.39
N TYR A 178 6.21 17.18 -7.16
CA TYR A 178 6.39 16.56 -8.46
C TYR A 178 7.64 15.71 -8.51
N ASP A 179 7.52 14.50 -9.02
CA ASP A 179 8.66 13.64 -9.35
C ASP A 179 8.30 12.73 -10.53
N VAL A 180 9.31 12.10 -11.10
CA VAL A 180 9.16 11.16 -12.21
C VAL A 180 9.81 9.83 -11.91
N THR A 181 9.25 8.80 -12.52
CA THR A 181 9.83 7.46 -12.45
C THR A 181 9.74 6.75 -13.79
N THR A 182 10.63 5.79 -14.02
CA THR A 182 10.59 4.91 -15.18
C THR A 182 9.87 3.62 -14.84
N LEU A 183 9.04 3.16 -15.78
CA LEU A 183 8.41 1.85 -15.75
C LEU A 183 8.89 1.08 -16.97
N TYR A 184 9.52 -0.07 -16.76
CA TYR A 184 10.10 -0.89 -17.82
C TYR A 184 9.20 -2.08 -18.17
N PHE A 185 9.43 -2.62 -19.36
CA PHE A 185 8.72 -3.77 -19.92
C PHE A 185 9.71 -4.91 -20.15
N GLU A 186 9.26 -6.13 -19.90
CA GLU A 186 10.08 -7.33 -20.16
C GLU A 186 10.08 -7.76 -21.63
N SER A 187 9.15 -7.22 -22.44
CA SER A 187 9.05 -7.49 -23.87
C SER A 187 9.65 -6.37 -24.71
N ALA A 188 10.31 -6.74 -25.79
CA ALA A 188 10.76 -5.77 -26.79
C ALA A 188 9.56 -4.96 -27.33
N PRO A 189 9.72 -3.65 -27.59
CA PRO A 189 8.69 -2.83 -28.21
C PRO A 189 8.51 -3.21 -29.68
N ASP A 190 7.31 -3.02 -30.21
CA ASP A 190 7.11 -2.97 -31.64
C ASP A 190 7.89 -1.77 -32.20
N PRO A 191 8.56 -1.87 -33.37
CA PRO A 191 9.28 -0.76 -33.98
C PRO A 191 8.43 0.50 -34.21
N SER A 192 7.10 0.34 -34.35
CA SER A 192 6.15 1.44 -34.49
C SER A 192 5.65 2.01 -33.15
N ASP A 193 6.08 1.46 -32.02
CA ASP A 193 5.64 1.91 -30.70
C ASP A 193 6.35 3.23 -30.32
N GLU A 194 5.62 4.33 -30.37
CA GLU A 194 6.13 5.64 -30.02
C GLU A 194 6.22 5.87 -28.49
N LEU A 195 5.52 5.08 -27.67
CA LEU A 195 5.45 5.25 -26.24
C LEU A 195 6.55 4.45 -25.52
N ARG A 196 6.65 3.14 -25.80
CA ARG A 196 7.66 2.26 -25.21
C ARG A 196 8.97 2.39 -25.97
N GLN A 197 9.93 3.08 -25.39
CA GLN A 197 11.20 3.37 -26.02
C GLN A 197 12.34 3.01 -25.08
N ASP A 198 13.49 2.67 -25.64
CA ASP A 198 14.73 2.50 -24.86
C ASP A 198 15.18 3.86 -24.34
N GLY A 199 15.55 3.92 -23.07
CA GLY A 199 15.91 5.17 -22.44
C GLY A 199 16.84 4.99 -21.25
N PHE A 200 17.17 6.10 -20.61
CA PHE A 200 17.98 6.07 -19.39
C PHE A 200 17.20 5.45 -18.25
N SER A 201 17.67 4.33 -17.70
CA SER A 201 17.08 3.67 -16.54
C SER A 201 17.92 3.92 -15.28
N LYS A 202 17.30 4.48 -14.25
CA LYS A 202 17.93 4.62 -12.92
C LYS A 202 18.23 3.24 -12.28
N ASP A 203 17.50 2.21 -12.69
CA ASP A 203 17.65 0.82 -12.20
C ASP A 203 18.73 0.03 -12.99
N GLY A 204 19.42 0.68 -13.93
CA GLY A 204 20.49 0.05 -14.75
C GLY A 204 19.99 -0.86 -15.88
N LYS A 205 18.70 -0.89 -16.13
CA LYS A 205 18.03 -1.69 -17.17
C LYS A 205 17.98 -0.93 -18.50
N THR A 206 19.12 -0.79 -19.14
CA THR A 206 19.28 0.01 -20.37
C THR A 206 18.86 -0.72 -21.66
N ALA A 207 18.66 -2.04 -21.59
CA ALA A 207 18.24 -2.88 -22.69
C ALA A 207 16.73 -3.16 -22.72
N GLU A 208 16.00 -2.69 -21.71
CA GLU A 208 14.56 -2.87 -21.60
C GLU A 208 13.83 -1.59 -22.01
N SER A 209 12.83 -1.73 -22.86
CA SER A 209 11.95 -0.60 -23.19
C SER A 209 11.22 -0.10 -21.96
N GLN A 210 10.98 1.20 -21.89
CA GLN A 210 10.39 1.87 -20.75
C GLN A 210 9.43 2.98 -21.17
N ILE A 211 8.67 3.45 -20.19
CA ILE A 211 7.93 4.72 -20.24
C ILE A 211 8.37 5.57 -19.05
N VAL A 212 8.14 6.88 -19.15
CA VAL A 212 8.36 7.82 -18.05
C VAL A 212 6.98 8.23 -17.51
N LEU A 213 6.79 8.07 -16.20
CA LEU A 213 5.58 8.46 -15.48
C LEU A 213 5.90 9.66 -14.58
N GLY A 214 5.24 10.79 -14.84
CA GLY A 214 5.22 11.96 -13.95
C GLY A 214 4.00 11.90 -13.03
N LEU A 215 4.18 12.26 -11.76
CA LEU A 215 3.14 12.24 -10.75
C LEU A 215 3.15 13.53 -9.94
N LEU A 216 1.97 14.14 -9.79
CA LEU A 216 1.70 15.23 -8.86
C LEU A 216 0.99 14.68 -7.63
N VAL A 217 1.48 15.00 -6.44
CA VAL A 217 0.85 14.66 -5.16
C VAL A 217 0.74 15.88 -4.25
N SER A 218 -0.27 15.91 -3.39
CA SER A 218 -0.43 16.95 -2.37
C SER A 218 0.58 16.77 -1.23
N GLU A 219 0.63 17.73 -0.31
CA GLU A 219 1.45 17.69 0.90
C GLU A 219 1.21 16.45 1.77
N ASP A 220 -0.02 15.94 1.81
CA ASP A 220 -0.37 14.69 2.51
C ASP A 220 -0.15 13.43 1.66
N GLY A 221 0.32 13.58 0.44
CA GLY A 221 0.63 12.47 -0.47
C GLY A 221 -0.56 11.92 -1.23
N TYR A 222 -1.67 12.65 -1.33
CA TYR A 222 -2.76 12.27 -2.22
C TYR A 222 -2.37 12.48 -3.68
N PRO A 223 -2.59 11.50 -4.55
CA PRO A 223 -2.33 11.68 -5.97
C PRO A 223 -3.35 12.67 -6.56
N LEU A 224 -2.83 13.68 -7.27
CA LEU A 224 -3.62 14.75 -7.88
C LEU A 224 -3.77 14.54 -9.38
N SER A 225 -2.65 14.35 -10.06
CA SER A 225 -2.58 14.18 -11.50
C SER A 225 -1.36 13.33 -11.87
N TYR A 226 -1.40 12.72 -13.05
CA TYR A 226 -0.27 12.01 -13.63
C TYR A 226 -0.24 12.23 -15.14
N SER A 227 0.94 12.09 -15.72
CA SER A 227 1.14 12.05 -17.18
C SER A 227 2.12 10.95 -17.55
N VAL A 228 1.87 10.33 -18.71
CA VAL A 228 2.72 9.28 -19.26
C VAL A 228 3.47 9.86 -20.45
N PHE A 229 4.79 9.70 -20.46
CA PHE A 229 5.68 10.16 -21.51
C PHE A 229 6.43 8.98 -22.11
N ASN A 230 6.92 9.15 -23.32
CA ASN A 230 7.70 8.11 -23.98
C ASN A 230 9.01 7.82 -23.22
N GLY A 231 9.54 6.61 -23.39
CA GLY A 231 10.69 6.14 -22.66
C GLY A 231 11.99 6.91 -22.90
N LYS A 232 12.13 7.62 -24.02
CA LYS A 232 13.28 8.49 -24.35
C LYS A 232 13.15 9.88 -23.78
N GLN A 233 11.96 10.25 -23.26
CA GLN A 233 11.72 11.59 -22.74
C GLN A 233 12.70 11.94 -21.63
N TYR A 234 13.43 13.03 -21.81
CA TYR A 234 14.28 13.55 -20.75
C TYR A 234 13.43 14.06 -19.59
N GLU A 235 13.69 13.56 -18.39
CA GLU A 235 12.91 13.88 -17.18
C GLU A 235 12.70 15.40 -16.98
N GLY A 236 13.69 16.21 -17.32
CA GLY A 236 13.63 17.66 -17.22
C GLY A 236 12.53 18.33 -18.06
N TYR A 237 12.03 17.67 -19.11
CA TYR A 237 10.98 18.23 -19.97
C TYR A 237 9.57 17.76 -19.59
N THR A 238 9.40 17.01 -18.53
CA THR A 238 8.11 16.44 -18.13
C THR A 238 7.34 17.33 -17.15
N MET A 239 8.03 18.18 -16.39
CA MET A 239 7.45 18.94 -15.27
C MET A 239 6.45 20.00 -15.74
N ILE A 240 6.83 20.85 -16.70
CA ILE A 240 5.99 21.95 -17.15
C ILE A 240 4.70 21.46 -17.81
N PRO A 241 4.72 20.50 -18.76
CA PRO A 241 3.49 20.00 -19.39
C PRO A 241 2.45 19.48 -18.38
N ILE A 242 2.88 18.77 -17.34
CA ILE A 242 1.94 18.24 -16.34
C ILE A 242 1.39 19.32 -15.42
N ILE A 243 2.20 20.33 -15.07
CA ILE A 243 1.75 21.45 -14.23
C ILE A 243 0.76 22.31 -15.00
N ASP A 244 1.05 22.66 -16.25
CA ASP A 244 0.16 23.45 -17.09
C ASP A 244 -1.18 22.74 -17.32
N ASP A 245 -1.13 21.45 -17.65
CA ASP A 245 -2.33 20.62 -17.80
C ASP A 245 -3.13 20.55 -16.46
N PHE A 246 -2.45 20.41 -15.34
CA PHE A 246 -3.08 20.41 -14.01
C PHE A 246 -3.77 21.73 -13.71
N VAL A 247 -3.10 22.86 -13.95
CA VAL A 247 -3.66 24.21 -13.74
C VAL A 247 -4.87 24.45 -14.65
N GLN A 248 -4.75 24.11 -15.93
CA GLN A 248 -5.84 24.30 -16.90
C GLN A 248 -7.08 23.47 -16.56
N ARG A 249 -6.90 22.22 -16.17
CA ARG A 249 -8.02 21.31 -15.88
C ARG A 249 -8.72 21.61 -14.57
N PHE A 250 -8.00 22.06 -13.54
CA PHE A 250 -8.54 22.21 -12.18
C PHE A 250 -8.66 23.66 -11.72
N ASN A 251 -8.19 24.61 -12.53
CA ASN A 251 -8.17 26.06 -12.21
C ASN A 251 -7.54 26.36 -10.83
N LEU A 252 -6.44 25.67 -10.52
CA LEU A 252 -5.68 25.82 -9.28
C LEU A 252 -4.40 26.58 -9.57
N THR A 253 -4.26 27.80 -9.04
CA THR A 253 -3.12 28.70 -9.32
C THR A 253 -2.30 29.05 -8.08
N ASP A 254 -2.87 28.88 -6.88
CA ASP A 254 -2.23 29.30 -5.62
C ASP A 254 -1.60 28.11 -4.90
N PHE A 255 -0.53 27.55 -5.48
CA PHE A 255 0.28 26.49 -4.88
C PHE A 255 1.76 26.68 -5.17
N ILE A 256 2.60 25.99 -4.41
CA ILE A 256 4.04 25.95 -4.62
C ILE A 256 4.42 24.58 -5.18
N VAL A 257 5.13 24.57 -6.30
CA VAL A 257 5.68 23.34 -6.90
C VAL A 257 6.98 22.98 -6.20
N VAL A 258 7.09 21.77 -5.69
CA VAL A 258 8.31 21.24 -5.09
C VAL A 258 8.83 20.07 -5.91
N ALA A 259 10.09 20.14 -6.36
CA ALA A 259 10.69 19.08 -7.19
C ALA A 259 12.19 18.91 -6.92
N ASP A 260 12.73 17.73 -7.30
CA ASP A 260 14.15 17.41 -7.08
C ASP A 260 15.08 18.14 -8.05
N SER A 261 16.35 18.20 -7.68
CA SER A 261 17.44 18.77 -8.48
C SER A 261 17.65 18.10 -9.84
N GLY A 262 17.18 16.88 -10.03
CA GLY A 262 17.17 16.18 -11.32
C GLY A 262 16.34 16.91 -12.37
N LEU A 263 15.24 17.53 -11.95
CA LEU A 263 14.28 18.26 -12.78
C LEU A 263 14.64 19.75 -12.92
N MET A 264 15.63 20.23 -12.19
CA MET A 264 16.08 21.62 -12.23
C MET A 264 16.95 21.85 -13.47
N SER A 265 16.47 22.67 -14.39
CA SER A 265 17.21 23.26 -15.49
C SER A 265 16.89 24.75 -15.56
N GLU A 266 17.76 25.54 -16.14
CA GLU A 266 17.50 26.97 -16.37
C GLU A 266 16.23 27.18 -17.18
N THR A 267 16.01 26.36 -18.20
CA THR A 267 14.78 26.37 -19.02
C THR A 267 13.54 26.14 -18.17
N ASN A 268 13.53 25.13 -17.30
CA ASN A 268 12.37 24.85 -16.44
C ASN A 268 12.10 25.99 -15.45
N VAL A 269 13.14 26.55 -14.87
CA VAL A 269 13.01 27.70 -13.94
C VAL A 269 12.40 28.89 -14.68
N ASN A 270 12.92 29.24 -15.85
CA ASN A 270 12.40 30.34 -16.65
C ASN A 270 10.93 30.12 -17.07
N LEU A 271 10.55 28.88 -17.41
CA LEU A 271 9.17 28.56 -17.75
C LEU A 271 8.23 28.68 -16.54
N LEU A 272 8.65 28.19 -15.36
CA LEU A 272 7.88 28.37 -14.12
C LEU A 272 7.69 29.85 -13.78
N GLU A 273 8.74 30.66 -13.91
CA GLU A 273 8.70 32.10 -13.64
C GLU A 273 7.82 32.84 -14.65
N SER A 274 7.95 32.53 -15.93
CA SER A 274 7.14 33.12 -17.02
C SER A 274 5.66 32.80 -16.87
N ALA A 275 5.33 31.59 -16.37
CA ALA A 275 3.96 31.17 -16.06
C ALA A 275 3.45 31.69 -14.69
N GLY A 276 4.29 32.38 -13.92
CA GLY A 276 3.92 32.92 -12.61
C GLY A 276 3.84 31.89 -11.48
N TYR A 277 4.33 30.67 -11.71
CA TYR A 277 4.28 29.61 -10.68
C TYR A 277 5.30 29.84 -9.58
N LYS A 278 4.89 29.56 -8.36
CA LYS A 278 5.78 29.50 -7.19
C LYS A 278 6.43 28.12 -7.11
N TYR A 279 7.73 28.12 -6.76
CA TYR A 279 8.47 26.87 -6.73
C TYR A 279 9.52 26.80 -5.61
N ILE A 280 9.87 25.57 -5.23
CA ILE A 280 11.02 25.18 -4.43
C ILE A 280 11.69 24.00 -5.13
N LEU A 281 12.86 24.21 -5.72
CA LEU A 281 13.59 23.16 -6.46
C LEU A 281 14.93 22.88 -5.79
N GLY A 282 15.39 21.63 -5.86
CA GLY A 282 16.75 21.29 -5.44
C GLY A 282 17.78 21.98 -6.34
N ALA A 283 18.74 22.71 -5.75
CA ALA A 283 19.76 23.43 -6.50
C ALA A 283 20.99 22.58 -6.79
N ARG A 284 21.55 22.72 -7.99
CA ARG A 284 22.84 22.13 -8.40
C ARG A 284 24.00 23.06 -8.01
N ILE A 285 24.25 23.24 -6.71
CA ILE A 285 25.19 24.23 -6.17
C ILE A 285 26.59 24.13 -6.75
N ARG A 286 27.04 22.94 -7.15
CA ARG A 286 28.35 22.73 -7.78
C ARG A 286 28.43 23.26 -9.23
N SER A 287 27.29 23.57 -9.84
CA SER A 287 27.22 24.13 -11.19
C SER A 287 27.06 25.66 -11.21
N GLU A 288 26.99 26.31 -10.05
CA GLU A 288 26.84 27.74 -9.91
C GLU A 288 28.05 28.53 -10.42
N SER A 289 27.86 29.84 -10.61
CA SER A 289 28.93 30.75 -11.05
C SER A 289 30.10 30.80 -10.06
N PRO A 290 31.32 31.17 -10.49
CA PRO A 290 32.48 31.23 -9.60
C PRO A 290 32.26 32.13 -8.37
N LYS A 291 31.54 33.24 -8.51
CA LYS A 291 31.18 34.15 -7.42
C LYS A 291 30.30 33.46 -6.38
N VAL A 292 29.26 32.75 -6.84
CA VAL A 292 28.35 32.01 -5.95
C VAL A 292 29.06 30.82 -5.31
N LYS A 293 29.91 30.09 -6.05
CA LYS A 293 30.74 29.01 -5.48
C LYS A 293 31.64 29.47 -4.36
N LYS A 294 32.31 30.63 -4.52
CA LYS A 294 33.13 31.20 -3.46
C LYS A 294 32.28 31.43 -2.21
N TRP A 295 31.16 32.16 -2.35
CA TRP A 295 30.22 32.40 -1.26
C TRP A 295 29.74 31.09 -0.60
N LEU A 296 29.40 30.04 -1.38
CA LEU A 296 28.97 28.74 -0.87
C LEU A 296 30.04 28.05 -0.02
N LEU A 297 31.29 28.16 -0.40
CA LEU A 297 32.41 27.55 0.32
C LEU A 297 32.83 28.31 1.57
N ASP A 298 32.43 29.57 1.68
CA ASP A 298 32.68 30.45 2.84
C ASP A 298 31.54 30.42 3.90
N ILE A 299 30.45 29.65 3.61
CA ILE A 299 29.31 29.50 4.56
C ILE A 299 29.79 28.76 5.81
N ASP A 300 29.24 29.18 6.95
CA ASP A 300 29.46 28.53 8.24
C ASP A 300 29.02 27.04 8.21
N ARG A 301 29.84 26.20 8.84
CA ARG A 301 29.66 24.76 8.93
C ARG A 301 29.05 24.30 10.26
N GLU A 302 28.26 25.12 10.89
CA GLU A 302 27.47 24.75 12.05
C GLU A 302 26.27 23.92 11.62
N ASP A 303 25.98 22.83 12.34
CA ASP A 303 24.85 21.93 12.00
C ASP A 303 23.51 22.68 12.08
N GLY A 304 22.72 22.57 11.01
CA GLY A 304 21.46 23.32 10.89
C GLY A 304 21.60 24.76 10.40
N HIS A 305 22.81 25.26 10.19
CA HIS A 305 23.01 26.61 9.62
C HIS A 305 22.39 26.73 8.24
N CYS A 306 21.74 27.87 7.95
CA CYS A 306 21.16 28.22 6.67
C CYS A 306 21.63 29.59 6.21
N ALA A 307 22.01 29.73 4.96
CA ALA A 307 22.39 30.99 4.34
C ALA A 307 21.56 31.23 3.06
N GLU A 308 21.39 32.49 2.72
CA GLU A 308 20.61 32.93 1.57
C GLU A 308 21.44 33.81 0.64
N TYR A 309 21.31 33.54 -0.68
CA TYR A 309 21.92 34.35 -1.73
C TYR A 309 20.86 34.77 -2.74
N VAL A 310 20.69 36.10 -2.91
CA VAL A 310 19.78 36.65 -3.91
C VAL A 310 20.44 36.55 -5.29
N LYS A 311 19.86 35.77 -6.19
CA LYS A 311 20.38 35.54 -7.56
C LYS A 311 19.87 36.60 -8.54
N SER A 312 18.58 36.90 -8.48
CA SER A 312 17.91 37.90 -9.32
C SER A 312 16.70 38.49 -8.58
N ALA A 313 15.99 39.43 -9.17
CA ALA A 313 14.75 39.96 -8.61
C ALA A 313 13.72 38.81 -8.50
N GLY A 314 13.43 38.41 -7.28
CA GLY A 314 12.47 37.32 -6.97
C GLY A 314 13.05 35.92 -6.87
N GLN A 315 14.32 35.67 -7.26
CA GLN A 315 14.92 34.33 -7.15
C GLN A 315 16.00 34.30 -6.07
N ARG A 316 15.90 33.32 -5.18
CA ARG A 316 16.83 33.12 -4.06
C ARG A 316 17.42 31.71 -4.09
N LEU A 317 18.71 31.63 -3.75
CA LEU A 317 19.39 30.36 -3.46
C LEU A 317 19.53 30.24 -1.95
N ILE A 318 18.87 29.27 -1.37
CA ILE A 318 18.97 28.90 0.03
C ILE A 318 19.90 27.72 0.15
N VAL A 319 20.82 27.75 1.11
CA VAL A 319 21.79 26.69 1.33
C VAL A 319 21.78 26.31 2.80
N SER A 320 21.74 25.01 3.06
CA SER A 320 21.85 24.47 4.41
C SER A 320 23.10 23.62 4.56
N TYR A 321 23.67 23.62 5.75
CA TYR A 321 24.69 22.67 6.15
C TYR A 321 24.12 21.63 7.13
N SER A 322 24.56 20.38 6.99
CA SER A 322 24.24 19.31 7.94
C SER A 322 25.44 18.41 8.17
N GLU A 323 25.81 18.26 9.43
CA GLU A 323 26.92 17.41 9.85
C GLU A 323 26.68 15.93 9.51
N ALA A 324 25.45 15.44 9.70
CA ALA A 324 25.05 14.08 9.33
C ALA A 324 25.24 13.84 7.83
N ARG A 325 24.88 14.81 6.99
CA ARG A 325 25.13 14.79 5.54
C ARG A 325 26.61 14.82 5.22
N ALA A 326 27.40 15.66 5.90
CA ALA A 326 28.84 15.74 5.71
C ALA A 326 29.52 14.41 6.01
N LYS A 327 29.20 13.79 7.14
CA LYS A 327 29.68 12.44 7.51
C LYS A 327 29.32 11.40 6.45
N LYS A 328 28.07 11.42 5.95
CA LYS A 328 27.63 10.51 4.88
C LYS A 328 28.39 10.75 3.57
N ASN A 329 28.61 12.01 3.17
CA ASN A 329 29.35 12.34 1.96
C ASN A 329 30.80 11.87 2.06
N ALA A 330 31.49 12.16 3.17
CA ALA A 330 32.85 11.73 3.44
C ALA A 330 32.96 10.19 3.39
N HIS A 331 32.10 9.47 4.10
CA HIS A 331 32.09 8.01 4.11
C HIS A 331 31.88 7.39 2.72
N ASN A 332 30.92 7.93 1.94
CA ASN A 332 30.67 7.46 0.59
C ASN A 332 31.87 7.70 -0.34
N ARG A 333 32.50 8.89 -0.22
CA ARG A 333 33.70 9.24 -0.97
C ARG A 333 34.85 8.29 -0.62
N GLU A 334 35.08 8.06 0.66
CA GLU A 334 36.13 7.14 1.14
C GLU A 334 35.94 5.72 0.59
N LYS A 335 34.71 5.17 0.65
CA LYS A 335 34.37 3.89 0.02
C LYS A 335 34.64 3.89 -1.49
N GLY A 336 34.30 4.97 -2.17
CA GLY A 336 34.54 5.11 -3.61
C GLY A 336 36.02 5.15 -3.95
N VAL A 337 36.78 5.96 -3.21
CA VAL A 337 38.26 6.06 -3.37
C VAL A 337 38.95 4.73 -3.05
N ALA A 338 38.51 4.01 -2.00
CA ALA A 338 39.03 2.69 -1.67
C ALA A 338 38.86 1.68 -2.83
N ARG A 339 37.70 1.73 -3.52
CA ARG A 339 37.47 0.92 -4.73
C ARG A 339 38.42 1.30 -5.87
N LEU A 340 38.67 2.59 -6.09
CA LEU A 340 39.62 3.07 -7.10
C LEU A 340 41.06 2.65 -6.76
N ARG A 341 41.50 2.76 -5.50
CA ARG A 341 42.79 2.30 -5.02
C ARG A 341 42.99 0.79 -5.27
N LYS A 342 41.94 0.00 -4.95
CA LYS A 342 41.99 -1.45 -5.20
C LYS A 342 42.05 -1.78 -6.69
N ALA A 343 41.34 -1.04 -7.55
CA ALA A 343 41.40 -1.22 -8.99
C ALA A 343 42.78 -0.78 -9.57
N TYR A 344 43.35 0.30 -9.03
CA TYR A 344 44.70 0.77 -9.38
C TYR A 344 45.75 -0.28 -9.05
N ALA A 345 45.77 -0.80 -7.82
CA ALA A 345 46.68 -1.83 -7.36
C ALA A 345 46.60 -3.14 -8.19
N LYS A 346 45.42 -3.44 -8.74
CA LYS A 346 45.18 -4.58 -9.62
C LYS A 346 45.52 -4.31 -11.10
N GLY A 347 45.93 -3.11 -11.46
CA GLY A 347 46.20 -2.73 -12.86
C GLY A 347 44.96 -2.73 -13.75
N THR A 348 43.72 -2.65 -13.17
CA THR A 348 42.46 -2.74 -13.92
C THR A 348 41.86 -1.38 -14.29
N LEU A 349 42.55 -0.27 -13.99
CA LEU A 349 42.14 1.06 -14.41
C LEU A 349 42.60 1.32 -15.84
N THR A 350 41.64 1.40 -16.73
CA THR A 350 41.83 1.68 -18.17
C THR A 350 41.40 3.11 -18.51
N LYS A 351 41.87 3.66 -19.65
CA LYS A 351 41.57 5.03 -20.08
C LYS A 351 40.07 5.30 -20.25
N ASP A 352 39.28 4.33 -20.70
CA ASP A 352 37.82 4.40 -20.86
C ASP A 352 37.11 4.64 -19.54
N LYS A 353 37.72 4.30 -18.39
CA LYS A 353 37.19 4.58 -17.07
C LYS A 353 37.37 6.03 -16.60
N VAL A 354 38.21 6.80 -17.26
CA VAL A 354 38.42 8.21 -16.93
C VAL A 354 37.28 9.04 -17.50
N ASN A 355 36.30 9.35 -16.65
CA ASN A 355 35.12 10.11 -17.00
C ASN A 355 34.60 10.90 -15.80
N LYS A 356 33.59 11.76 -16.01
CA LYS A 356 33.00 12.62 -14.95
C LYS A 356 31.93 11.90 -14.10
N ARG A 357 31.71 10.59 -14.29
CA ARG A 357 30.61 9.86 -13.63
C ARG A 357 31.06 9.22 -12.32
N GLY A 358 30.26 9.34 -11.28
CA GLY A 358 30.52 8.72 -9.97
C GLY A 358 31.89 9.10 -9.41
N TYR A 359 32.64 8.10 -8.93
CA TYR A 359 33.98 8.31 -8.37
C TYR A 359 35.07 8.32 -9.43
N ASN A 360 34.79 7.92 -10.67
CA ASN A 360 35.73 8.00 -11.79
C ASN A 360 36.15 9.44 -12.11
N LYS A 361 35.37 10.44 -11.64
CA LYS A 361 35.74 11.87 -11.69
C LYS A 361 37.05 12.21 -11.00
N PHE A 362 37.54 11.32 -10.09
CA PHE A 362 38.84 11.44 -9.40
C PHE A 362 40.03 10.84 -10.15
N LEU A 363 39.78 10.28 -11.34
CA LEU A 363 40.86 9.74 -12.17
C LEU A 363 41.35 10.79 -13.15
N ASP A 364 42.67 10.79 -13.38
CA ASP A 364 43.33 11.58 -14.42
C ASP A 364 44.21 10.69 -15.27
N ILE A 365 44.54 11.18 -16.46
CA ILE A 365 45.52 10.58 -17.36
C ILE A 365 46.81 11.43 -17.28
N SER A 366 47.91 10.85 -16.85
CA SER A 366 49.22 11.50 -16.84
C SER A 366 49.77 11.68 -18.27
N LYS A 367 50.78 12.53 -18.43
CA LYS A 367 51.47 12.73 -19.71
C LYS A 367 52.00 11.43 -20.32
N ASP A 368 52.33 10.45 -19.47
CA ASP A 368 52.80 9.11 -19.88
C ASP A 368 51.66 8.12 -20.15
N VAL A 369 50.44 8.64 -20.31
CA VAL A 369 49.26 7.86 -20.65
C VAL A 369 48.82 6.85 -19.56
N MET A 370 49.33 7.01 -18.34
CA MET A 370 48.90 6.21 -17.18
C MET A 370 47.74 6.83 -16.44
N VAL A 371 46.78 6.00 -16.02
CA VAL A 371 45.63 6.42 -15.20
C VAL A 371 46.07 6.54 -13.75
N SER A 372 45.87 7.69 -13.14
CA SER A 372 46.19 7.96 -11.74
C SER A 372 44.99 8.50 -10.95
N ILE A 373 45.05 8.37 -9.62
CA ILE A 373 44.03 8.94 -8.71
C ILE A 373 44.52 10.35 -8.34
N ASN A 374 43.67 11.34 -8.65
CA ASN A 374 43.91 12.75 -8.31
C ASN A 374 43.37 13.06 -6.91
N TYR A 375 44.28 13.26 -5.97
CA TYR A 375 43.95 13.59 -4.58
C TYR A 375 43.47 15.03 -4.40
N ASP A 376 43.90 15.97 -5.25
CA ASP A 376 43.44 17.36 -5.21
C ASP A 376 41.97 17.45 -5.56
N LYS A 377 41.51 16.68 -6.56
CA LYS A 377 40.07 16.57 -6.87
C LYS A 377 39.28 15.95 -5.73
N ILE A 378 39.85 15.02 -4.97
CA ILE A 378 39.21 14.44 -3.80
C ILE A 378 39.07 15.49 -2.68
N ALA A 379 40.15 16.26 -2.43
CA ALA A 379 40.15 17.33 -1.45
C ALA A 379 39.15 18.47 -1.82
N GLU A 380 39.12 18.87 -3.09
CA GLU A 380 38.15 19.85 -3.57
C GLU A 380 36.70 19.35 -3.45
N ASP A 381 36.46 18.05 -3.75
CA ASP A 381 35.11 17.45 -3.57
C ASP A 381 34.68 17.46 -2.09
N ALA A 382 35.62 17.28 -1.17
CA ALA A 382 35.36 17.29 0.27
C ALA A 382 34.86 18.66 0.80
N ARG A 383 35.26 19.74 0.16
CA ARG A 383 34.81 21.10 0.52
C ARG A 383 33.30 21.31 0.42
N TRP A 384 32.62 20.46 -0.34
CA TRP A 384 31.16 20.50 -0.57
C TRP A 384 30.38 19.61 0.39
N ASP A 385 31.05 18.90 1.29
CA ASP A 385 30.37 17.99 2.21
C ASP A 385 29.41 18.72 3.13
N GLY A 386 28.26 18.14 3.35
CA GLY A 386 27.22 18.68 4.21
C GLY A 386 26.34 19.74 3.57
N LEU A 387 26.76 20.40 2.50
CA LEU A 387 25.99 21.43 1.83
C LEU A 387 24.85 20.85 0.98
N LYS A 388 23.69 21.50 1.04
CA LYS A 388 22.56 21.29 0.14
C LYS A 388 21.92 22.62 -0.21
N GLY A 389 21.65 22.84 -1.49
CA GLY A 389 21.02 24.06 -1.97
C GLY A 389 19.60 23.84 -2.46
N TYR A 390 18.83 24.92 -2.38
CA TYR A 390 17.45 25.02 -2.83
C TYR A 390 17.28 26.35 -3.55
N ILE A 391 16.56 26.33 -4.68
CA ILE A 391 16.22 27.55 -5.42
C ILE A 391 14.74 27.81 -5.30
N THR A 392 14.33 29.05 -5.07
CA THR A 392 12.93 29.41 -4.88
C THR A 392 12.66 30.86 -5.32
N ASN A 393 11.42 31.10 -5.74
CA ASN A 393 10.87 32.44 -5.95
C ASN A 393 9.77 32.80 -4.93
N THR A 394 9.62 32.00 -3.87
CA THR A 394 8.69 32.27 -2.78
C THR A 394 9.27 33.29 -1.78
N ASN A 395 8.41 33.91 -0.98
CA ASN A 395 8.82 34.78 0.13
C ASN A 395 8.93 34.06 1.48
N LEU A 396 8.88 32.72 1.47
CA LEU A 396 9.02 31.90 2.67
C LEU A 396 10.42 32.06 3.27
N ASP A 397 10.54 31.97 4.58
CA ASP A 397 11.85 31.96 5.22
C ASP A 397 12.67 30.72 4.85
N ALA A 398 13.98 30.76 5.04
CA ALA A 398 14.88 29.70 4.63
C ALA A 398 14.57 28.35 5.29
N LYS A 399 14.15 28.35 6.57
CA LYS A 399 13.84 27.13 7.32
C LYS A 399 12.56 26.49 6.78
N GLU A 400 11.55 27.30 6.45
CA GLU A 400 10.30 26.80 5.89
C GLU A 400 10.51 26.24 4.47
N VAL A 401 11.33 26.89 3.63
CA VAL A 401 11.70 26.33 2.30
C VAL A 401 12.38 24.97 2.44
N ILE A 402 13.31 24.83 3.37
CA ILE A 402 14.00 23.56 3.63
C ILE A 402 13.03 22.51 4.12
N LYS A 403 12.14 22.85 5.04
CA LYS A 403 11.11 21.96 5.59
C LYS A 403 10.17 21.46 4.48
N GLN A 404 9.66 22.37 3.65
CA GLN A 404 8.78 22.02 2.53
C GLN A 404 9.50 21.15 1.50
N TYR A 405 10.74 21.45 1.16
CA TYR A 405 11.52 20.60 0.29
C TYR A 405 11.74 19.19 0.87
N HIS A 406 11.95 19.10 2.19
CA HIS A 406 12.06 17.78 2.83
C HIS A 406 10.77 16.96 2.70
N GLY A 407 9.61 17.58 2.48
CA GLY A 407 8.36 16.90 2.15
C GLY A 407 8.39 16.08 0.85
N LEU A 408 9.40 16.26 -0.01
CA LEU A 408 9.52 15.56 -1.29
C LEU A 408 9.55 14.01 -1.16
N TRP A 409 9.95 13.48 0.01
CA TRP A 409 9.88 12.05 0.29
C TRP A 409 8.45 11.47 0.12
N VAL A 410 7.44 12.32 0.17
CA VAL A 410 6.03 11.91 0.02
C VAL A 410 5.76 11.36 -1.37
N VAL A 411 6.25 12.03 -2.44
CA VAL A 411 6.10 11.54 -3.81
C VAL A 411 7.00 10.33 -4.08
N GLU A 412 8.20 10.27 -3.48
CA GLU A 412 9.05 9.08 -3.54
C GLU A 412 8.35 7.87 -2.89
N ARG A 413 7.66 8.10 -1.76
CA ARG A 413 6.84 7.07 -1.11
C ARG A 413 5.66 6.64 -1.98
N ALA A 414 5.02 7.57 -2.69
CA ALA A 414 3.94 7.27 -3.63
C ALA A 414 4.42 6.29 -4.72
N PHE A 415 5.57 6.57 -5.33
CA PHE A 415 6.16 5.65 -6.31
C PHE A 415 6.58 4.31 -5.71
N ARG A 416 7.11 4.29 -4.50
CA ARG A 416 7.44 3.04 -3.82
C ARG A 416 6.20 2.18 -3.58
N ILE A 417 5.11 2.76 -3.07
CA ILE A 417 3.83 2.05 -2.89
C ILE A 417 3.31 1.56 -4.24
N GLY A 418 3.29 2.42 -5.26
CA GLY A 418 2.85 2.07 -6.60
C GLY A 418 3.64 0.90 -7.20
N LYS A 419 4.96 0.92 -7.08
CA LYS A 419 5.84 -0.12 -7.65
C LYS A 419 5.85 -1.42 -6.86
N SER A 420 5.78 -1.36 -5.51
CA SER A 420 5.97 -2.52 -4.64
C SER A 420 4.64 -3.08 -4.12
N ASN A 421 3.80 -2.22 -3.48
CA ASN A 421 2.56 -2.70 -2.86
C ASN A 421 1.43 -2.88 -3.88
N LEU A 422 1.38 -2.03 -4.91
CA LEU A 422 0.38 -2.08 -5.97
C LEU A 422 0.88 -2.78 -7.23
N GLU A 423 2.11 -3.25 -7.26
CA GLU A 423 2.76 -3.93 -8.39
C GLU A 423 2.46 -3.27 -9.75
N MET A 424 2.63 -1.94 -9.83
CA MET A 424 2.48 -1.23 -11.09
C MET A 424 3.44 -1.76 -12.17
N ARG A 425 4.54 -2.40 -11.74
CA ARG A 425 5.51 -3.12 -12.58
C ARG A 425 5.83 -4.51 -12.01
N PRO A 426 6.18 -5.53 -12.83
CA PRO A 426 6.30 -5.48 -14.28
C PRO A 426 4.96 -5.24 -14.97
N MET A 427 4.98 -4.53 -16.12
CA MET A 427 3.78 -4.18 -16.86
C MET A 427 3.56 -5.16 -18.01
N PHE A 428 2.39 -5.83 -18.02
CA PHE A 428 2.04 -6.85 -19.01
C PHE A 428 1.09 -6.34 -20.10
N HIS A 429 0.96 -5.02 -20.24
CA HIS A 429 0.17 -4.39 -21.29
C HIS A 429 1.08 -3.82 -22.37
N PHE A 430 0.71 -3.99 -23.65
CA PHE A 430 1.56 -3.67 -24.77
C PHE A 430 1.04 -2.51 -25.62
N THR A 431 -0.24 -2.16 -25.52
CA THR A 431 -0.82 -1.03 -26.27
C THR A 431 -0.85 0.22 -25.39
N PRO A 432 -0.57 1.42 -25.94
CA PRO A 432 -0.60 2.68 -25.19
C PRO A 432 -1.89 2.86 -24.39
N LYS A 433 -3.05 2.59 -24.99
CA LYS A 433 -4.36 2.69 -24.31
C LYS A 433 -4.45 1.84 -23.04
N ARG A 434 -3.99 0.60 -23.10
CA ARG A 434 -4.05 -0.33 -21.95
C ARG A 434 -2.97 -0.06 -20.91
N ILE A 435 -1.82 0.46 -21.34
CA ILE A 435 -0.76 0.93 -20.45
C ILE A 435 -1.31 2.09 -19.59
N GLU A 436 -1.87 3.10 -20.22
CA GLU A 436 -2.43 4.25 -19.50
C GLU A 436 -3.63 3.89 -18.65
N ALA A 437 -4.54 3.03 -19.14
CA ALA A 437 -5.66 2.53 -18.33
C ALA A 437 -5.17 1.76 -17.10
N HIS A 438 -4.11 0.97 -17.22
CA HIS A 438 -3.50 0.28 -16.08
C HIS A 438 -2.91 1.26 -15.06
N ILE A 439 -2.21 2.30 -15.51
CA ILE A 439 -1.68 3.37 -14.67
C ILE A 439 -2.83 4.10 -13.96
N CYS A 440 -3.93 4.39 -14.67
CA CYS A 440 -5.13 4.98 -14.07
C CYS A 440 -5.74 4.11 -12.96
N ILE A 441 -5.85 2.81 -13.17
CA ILE A 441 -6.32 1.86 -12.13
C ILE A 441 -5.37 1.89 -10.92
N CYS A 442 -4.05 1.93 -11.14
CA CYS A 442 -3.07 2.05 -10.04
C CYS A 442 -3.15 3.41 -9.33
N PHE A 443 -3.46 4.49 -10.06
CA PHE A 443 -3.70 5.81 -9.47
C PHE A 443 -4.92 5.79 -8.53
N VAL A 444 -6.04 5.19 -8.96
CA VAL A 444 -7.23 4.99 -8.11
C VAL A 444 -6.90 4.13 -6.89
N ALA A 445 -6.20 3.01 -7.10
CA ALA A 445 -5.76 2.12 -6.02
C ALA A 445 -4.87 2.85 -4.99
N TYR A 446 -3.94 3.67 -5.46
CA TYR A 446 -3.09 4.48 -4.58
C TYR A 446 -3.91 5.54 -3.81
N LYS A 447 -4.89 6.17 -4.44
CA LYS A 447 -5.80 7.11 -3.76
C LYS A 447 -6.58 6.43 -2.63
N ILE A 448 -7.09 5.22 -2.88
CA ILE A 448 -7.78 4.39 -1.88
C ILE A 448 -6.83 4.03 -0.73
N TYR A 449 -5.62 3.61 -1.04
CA TYR A 449 -4.59 3.27 -0.05
C TYR A 449 -4.31 4.46 0.88
N LYS A 450 -4.14 5.66 0.33
CA LYS A 450 -3.89 6.89 1.09
C LYS A 450 -5.07 7.31 1.94
N GLU A 451 -6.29 7.20 1.44
CA GLU A 451 -7.49 7.53 2.21
C GLU A 451 -7.74 6.52 3.33
N LEU A 452 -7.46 5.23 3.11
CA LEU A 452 -7.47 4.25 4.20
C LEU A 452 -6.43 4.60 5.26
N GLU A 453 -5.20 4.98 4.87
CA GLU A 453 -4.16 5.43 5.82
C GLU A 453 -4.63 6.62 6.68
N ARG A 454 -5.32 7.61 6.07
CA ARG A 454 -5.92 8.74 6.80
C ARG A 454 -7.03 8.26 7.73
N THR A 455 -7.91 7.38 7.25
CA THR A 455 -9.03 6.83 8.04
C THR A 455 -8.52 6.11 9.28
N LEU A 456 -7.49 5.27 9.15
CA LEU A 456 -6.88 4.56 10.28
C LEU A 456 -6.32 5.53 11.33
N ARG A 457 -5.69 6.61 10.89
CA ARG A 457 -5.16 7.65 11.77
C ARG A 457 -6.28 8.40 12.51
N MET A 458 -7.36 8.77 11.81
CA MET A 458 -8.51 9.45 12.41
C MET A 458 -9.27 8.58 13.42
N MET A 459 -9.28 7.26 13.20
CA MET A 459 -9.90 6.29 14.11
C MET A 459 -8.95 5.82 15.22
N GLU A 460 -7.73 6.38 15.28
CA GLU A 460 -6.69 6.00 16.24
C GLU A 460 -6.34 4.49 16.20
N ILE A 461 -6.55 3.86 15.06
CA ILE A 461 -6.15 2.47 14.83
C ILE A 461 -4.63 2.45 14.59
N GLY A 462 -3.87 2.04 15.58
CA GLY A 462 -2.39 2.02 15.58
C GLY A 462 -1.77 0.96 14.66
N MET A 463 -2.37 0.70 13.48
CA MET A 463 -1.92 -0.29 12.50
C MET A 463 -1.67 0.36 11.14
N SER A 464 -0.67 -0.16 10.41
CA SER A 464 -0.46 0.22 9.01
C SER A 464 -1.54 -0.36 8.11
N VAL A 465 -1.73 0.25 6.92
CA VAL A 465 -2.66 -0.26 5.89
C VAL A 465 -2.37 -1.73 5.55
N ASP A 466 -1.11 -2.09 5.35
CA ASP A 466 -0.72 -3.47 5.02
C ASP A 466 -1.09 -4.44 6.15
N LYS A 467 -0.91 -4.04 7.42
CA LYS A 467 -1.29 -4.86 8.59
C LYS A 467 -2.81 -5.03 8.68
N VAL A 468 -3.58 -3.96 8.43
CA VAL A 468 -5.05 -4.01 8.39
C VAL A 468 -5.53 -4.95 7.30
N LEU A 469 -4.99 -4.83 6.08
CA LEU A 469 -5.35 -5.71 4.97
C LEU A 469 -4.97 -7.17 5.22
N PHE A 470 -3.81 -7.40 5.85
CA PHE A 470 -3.39 -8.74 6.25
C PHE A 470 -4.39 -9.38 7.24
N ILE A 471 -4.82 -8.64 8.28
CA ILE A 471 -5.81 -9.12 9.24
C ILE A 471 -7.17 -9.31 8.57
N ALA A 472 -7.61 -8.34 7.76
CA ALA A 472 -8.88 -8.39 7.06
C ALA A 472 -9.02 -9.63 6.17
N LYS A 473 -7.94 -10.09 5.51
CA LYS A 473 -7.92 -11.34 4.72
C LYS A 473 -8.21 -12.60 5.55
N THR A 474 -8.09 -12.54 6.88
CA THR A 474 -8.40 -13.67 7.77
C THR A 474 -9.82 -13.64 8.35
N ILE A 475 -10.57 -12.57 8.09
CA ILE A 475 -11.97 -12.42 8.53
C ILE A 475 -12.86 -13.16 7.53
N THR A 476 -13.70 -14.01 8.07
CA THR A 476 -14.60 -14.86 7.28
C THR A 476 -16.03 -14.32 7.33
N THR A 477 -16.66 -14.19 6.18
CA THR A 477 -18.09 -13.89 6.04
C THR A 477 -18.81 -15.13 5.53
N LEU A 478 -19.83 -15.56 6.27
CA LEU A 478 -20.68 -16.69 5.90
C LEU A 478 -21.96 -16.18 5.24
N LYS A 479 -22.35 -16.77 4.10
CA LYS A 479 -23.68 -16.65 3.51
C LYS A 479 -24.45 -17.92 3.84
N ILE A 480 -25.50 -17.79 4.63
CA ILE A 480 -26.27 -18.91 5.19
C ILE A 480 -27.70 -18.83 4.63
N ARG A 481 -28.17 -19.91 4.01
CA ARG A 481 -29.57 -20.00 3.57
C ARG A 481 -30.41 -20.55 4.70
N LEU A 482 -31.29 -19.69 5.22
CA LEU A 482 -32.21 -20.07 6.28
C LEU A 482 -33.31 -21.03 5.75
N PRO A 483 -33.98 -21.82 6.62
CA PRO A 483 -35.04 -22.74 6.23
C PRO A 483 -36.22 -22.08 5.50
N ASN A 484 -36.45 -20.78 5.72
CA ASN A 484 -37.46 -19.99 5.03
C ASN A 484 -37.02 -19.51 3.63
N GLY A 485 -35.78 -19.86 3.20
CA GLY A 485 -35.21 -19.47 1.91
C GLY A 485 -34.49 -18.12 1.91
N GLU A 486 -34.54 -17.36 3.00
CA GLU A 486 -33.80 -16.10 3.13
C GLU A 486 -32.30 -16.32 3.24
N LEU A 487 -31.53 -15.38 2.67
CA LEU A 487 -30.08 -15.39 2.77
C LEU A 487 -29.65 -14.50 3.94
N TYR A 488 -29.04 -15.12 4.95
CA TYR A 488 -28.43 -14.43 6.10
C TYR A 488 -26.94 -14.32 5.90
N THR A 489 -26.35 -13.18 6.28
CA THR A 489 -24.91 -12.95 6.17
C THR A 489 -24.33 -12.65 7.54
N GLU A 490 -23.30 -13.40 7.95
CA GLU A 490 -22.63 -13.25 9.23
C GLU A 490 -21.13 -13.07 9.03
N THR A 491 -20.53 -12.09 9.70
CA THR A 491 -19.08 -11.87 9.69
C THR A 491 -18.47 -12.28 11.01
N LEU A 492 -17.51 -13.19 10.96
CA LEU A 492 -16.89 -13.81 12.13
C LEU A 492 -15.60 -13.07 12.52
N TYR A 493 -15.57 -12.58 13.75
CA TYR A 493 -14.39 -11.92 14.35
C TYR A 493 -13.82 -12.85 15.44
N ASN A 494 -12.88 -13.73 15.06
CA ASN A 494 -12.35 -14.78 15.93
C ASN A 494 -11.20 -14.30 16.84
N THR A 495 -10.66 -13.10 16.60
CA THR A 495 -9.55 -12.55 17.39
C THR A 495 -9.80 -11.10 17.77
N PRO A 496 -9.20 -10.60 18.89
CA PRO A 496 -9.30 -9.19 19.26
C PRO A 496 -8.82 -8.24 18.16
N GLN A 497 -7.79 -8.63 17.39
CA GLN A 497 -7.29 -7.83 16.28
C GLN A 497 -8.31 -7.73 15.13
N GLN A 498 -9.04 -8.81 14.83
CA GLN A 498 -10.14 -8.77 13.85
C GLN A 498 -11.28 -7.89 14.34
N ALA A 499 -11.65 -7.98 15.62
CA ALA A 499 -12.70 -7.17 16.23
C ALA A 499 -12.39 -5.67 16.17
N THR A 500 -11.11 -5.26 16.22
CA THR A 500 -10.69 -3.87 16.03
C THR A 500 -11.07 -3.32 14.64
N LEU A 501 -11.22 -4.19 13.63
CA LEU A 501 -11.60 -3.79 12.26
C LEU A 501 -13.12 -3.73 12.04
N LYS A 502 -13.92 -4.14 13.02
CA LYS A 502 -15.38 -4.14 12.91
C LYS A 502 -15.98 -2.80 12.45
N PRO A 503 -15.58 -1.63 13.01
CA PRO A 503 -16.08 -0.34 12.55
C PRO A 503 -15.75 -0.01 11.08
N LEU A 504 -14.63 -0.53 10.56
CA LEU A 504 -14.25 -0.34 9.15
C LEU A 504 -15.11 -1.21 8.21
N ILE A 505 -15.53 -2.39 8.68
CA ILE A 505 -16.33 -3.36 7.91
C ILE A 505 -17.81 -2.99 7.92
N GLU A 506 -18.36 -2.61 9.07
CA GLU A 506 -19.76 -2.23 9.21
C GLU A 506 -20.08 -0.86 8.60
N GLY A 507 -19.07 -0.18 8.11
CA GLY A 507 -19.16 1.18 7.62
C GLY A 507 -19.20 2.16 8.80
N ILE A 508 -18.29 3.12 8.81
CA ILE A 508 -18.37 4.22 9.75
C ILE A 508 -19.65 4.98 9.42
N ALA A 509 -20.70 4.72 10.16
CA ALA A 509 -21.82 5.62 10.19
C ALA A 509 -21.23 6.98 10.56
N HIS A 510 -21.02 7.85 9.55
CA HIS A 510 -20.71 9.27 9.68
C HIS A 510 -19.93 9.65 10.95
N ALA A 511 -18.62 9.50 10.95
CA ALA A 511 -17.79 10.35 11.78
C ALA A 511 -18.04 11.78 11.27
N ARG A 512 -18.97 12.44 11.93
CA ARG A 512 -19.36 13.83 11.68
C ARG A 512 -18.16 14.72 11.94
N LYS A 513 -17.88 15.56 10.91
CA LYS A 513 -17.23 16.89 10.91
C LYS A 513 -15.93 17.07 11.67
#